data_4edd5cede58582ece5dd40146bbc9cd4
#
_entry.id   4edd5cede58582ece5dd40146bbc9cd4
#
_cell.length_a   1.000
_cell.length_b   1.000
_cell.length_c   1.000
_cell.angle_alpha   90.00
_cell.angle_beta   90.00
_cell.angle_gamma   90.00
#
_symmetry.space_group_name_H-M   'P 1'
#
loop_
_entity.id
_entity.type
_entity.pdbx_description
1 polymer ?
#
loop_
_entity_poly.entity_id
_entity_poly.type
_entity_poly.pdbx_seq_one_letter_code
_entity_poly.pdbx_strand_id
1 'polypeptide(L)'
;MLPMVELTIFALGILLIDLMIPAGWKWINAVGAFVGVVFSAVCVWQIQATLPPRGSLGFYNALLVDRFAIYFWYLFLAGAAIAILGSVHYLDMEGEQHGEYYSLLLLSVVGMMCMAAGIDIVLLFIGLELMAISTYILVGFLRRDRRSNEAALKYLLLGAFSSGIFAYGLSLFYGISGGTNLAVIARAVAAQAAQNPRNPVVVLALLTTMVGLLFKIASVPFHQWAPDAYEGAPTSIAGFMSVAVKAAAWALLLRILIYGLYPLRTVYVPVIVIVAIATMTGGNLAALTQTNTKRLLAYSSIAHVGYMLLAFVAMGTSPIGSAAFYDGFKGILIYLLVYTFMNLGAFAVIASLRQRNVIGDEIDDMAGLYQRATVEAVLMLLFLLSLAGIPPAAGFLGKYYIFLSLIESQHYWLASLGVLYSLFGLYYYLKIANSMLVRAPVETGKLPISVGMRFAVGIAALATIVIGVFPEPFIHGVNWSLNIAQNPHVAALVK
;
A
#
# COMPACT_ATOMS: atom_id res chain seq x y z
N MET A 1 -9.72 12.84 -14.45
CA MET A 1 -10.31 13.57 -13.31
C MET A 1 -11.67 13.02 -12.89
N LEU A 2 -12.51 12.54 -13.83
CA LEU A 2 -13.87 12.07 -13.53
C LEU A 2 -13.96 11.09 -12.35
N PRO A 3 -13.10 10.04 -12.21
CA PRO A 3 -13.20 9.10 -11.07
C PRO A 3 -12.99 9.76 -9.71
N MET A 4 -12.08 10.75 -9.62
CA MET A 4 -11.81 11.48 -8.37
C MET A 4 -12.98 12.37 -7.96
N VAL A 5 -13.53 13.12 -8.92
CA VAL A 5 -14.69 14.00 -8.69
C VAL A 5 -15.90 13.19 -8.27
N GLU A 6 -16.14 12.09 -8.92
CA GLU A 6 -17.24 11.18 -8.65
C GLU A 6 -17.12 10.57 -7.25
N LEU A 7 -15.97 10.01 -6.86
CA LEU A 7 -15.75 9.51 -5.50
C LEU A 7 -15.95 10.60 -4.45
N THR A 8 -15.55 11.85 -4.75
CA THR A 8 -15.77 12.98 -3.85
C THR A 8 -17.27 13.27 -3.68
N ILE A 9 -18.04 13.22 -4.79
CA ILE A 9 -19.49 13.39 -4.74
C ILE A 9 -20.15 12.29 -3.91
N PHE A 10 -19.75 11.03 -4.10
CA PHE A 10 -20.25 9.92 -3.27
C PHE A 10 -19.87 10.09 -1.80
N ALA A 11 -18.64 10.49 -1.49
CA ALA A 11 -18.18 10.71 -0.12
C ALA A 11 -19.00 11.79 0.59
N LEU A 12 -19.24 12.95 -0.07
CA LEU A 12 -20.04 14.04 0.46
C LEU A 12 -21.53 13.64 0.52
N GLY A 13 -22.02 12.93 -0.52
CA GLY A 13 -23.40 12.43 -0.56
C GLY A 13 -23.72 11.50 0.61
N ILE A 14 -22.80 10.60 0.94
CA ILE A 14 -22.94 9.68 2.08
C ILE A 14 -23.08 10.45 3.40
N LEU A 15 -22.28 11.52 3.62
CA LEU A 15 -22.40 12.35 4.82
C LEU A 15 -23.78 13.01 4.94
N LEU A 16 -24.34 13.49 3.84
CA LEU A 16 -25.66 14.11 3.83
C LEU A 16 -26.78 13.08 4.02
N ILE A 17 -26.68 11.95 3.35
CA ILE A 17 -27.67 10.86 3.41
C ILE A 17 -27.66 10.22 4.80
N ASP A 18 -26.49 10.08 5.43
CA ASP A 18 -26.36 9.49 6.76
C ASP A 18 -27.20 10.23 7.81
N LEU A 19 -27.36 11.54 7.70
CA LEU A 19 -28.22 12.32 8.59
C LEU A 19 -29.70 11.92 8.51
N MET A 20 -30.12 11.38 7.37
CA MET A 20 -31.52 10.99 7.12
C MET A 20 -31.77 9.49 7.40
N ILE A 21 -30.72 8.67 7.49
CA ILE A 21 -30.85 7.21 7.68
C ILE A 21 -31.06 6.89 9.17
N PRO A 22 -32.12 6.14 9.51
CA PRO A 22 -32.32 5.63 10.89
C PRO A 22 -31.19 4.73 11.35
N ALA A 23 -30.92 4.68 12.66
CA ALA A 23 -29.81 3.93 13.25
C ALA A 23 -29.71 2.46 12.81
N GLY A 24 -30.86 1.75 12.67
CA GLY A 24 -30.86 0.34 12.24
C GLY A 24 -30.55 0.11 10.75
N TRP A 25 -30.46 1.17 9.94
CA TRP A 25 -30.26 1.09 8.50
C TRP A 25 -28.94 1.72 8.04
N LYS A 26 -28.06 2.08 8.98
CA LYS A 26 -26.78 2.73 8.70
C LYS A 26 -25.83 1.92 7.77
N TRP A 27 -26.04 0.61 7.63
CA TRP A 27 -25.33 -0.23 6.69
C TRP A 27 -25.53 0.20 5.21
N ILE A 28 -26.59 0.98 4.89
CA ILE A 28 -26.82 1.54 3.56
C ILE A 28 -25.67 2.45 3.11
N ASN A 29 -24.98 3.13 4.05
CA ASN A 29 -23.81 3.93 3.76
C ASN A 29 -22.68 3.10 3.11
N ALA A 30 -22.51 1.84 3.56
CA ALA A 30 -21.57 0.91 2.95
C ALA A 30 -21.95 0.56 1.51
N VAL A 31 -23.25 0.37 1.26
CA VAL A 31 -23.75 0.12 -0.10
C VAL A 31 -23.49 1.32 -0.99
N GLY A 32 -23.76 2.56 -0.52
CA GLY A 32 -23.47 3.78 -1.23
C GLY A 32 -21.96 3.92 -1.57
N ALA A 33 -21.10 3.65 -0.59
CA ALA A 33 -19.65 3.68 -0.79
C ALA A 33 -19.19 2.61 -1.79
N PHE A 34 -19.71 1.38 -1.70
CA PHE A 34 -19.37 0.31 -2.62
C PHE A 34 -19.83 0.63 -4.07
N VAL A 35 -21.03 1.18 -4.22
CA VAL A 35 -21.54 1.65 -5.54
C VAL A 35 -20.63 2.74 -6.10
N GLY A 36 -20.19 3.71 -5.27
CA GLY A 36 -19.24 4.74 -5.68
C GLY A 36 -17.91 4.14 -6.18
N VAL A 37 -17.37 3.14 -5.46
CA VAL A 37 -16.14 2.44 -5.88
C VAL A 37 -16.33 1.71 -7.21
N VAL A 38 -17.45 1.01 -7.41
CA VAL A 38 -17.76 0.30 -8.67
C VAL A 38 -17.93 1.29 -9.81
N PHE A 39 -18.65 2.38 -9.59
CA PHE A 39 -18.87 3.41 -10.62
C PHE A 39 -17.55 4.07 -11.01
N SER A 40 -16.69 4.38 -10.03
CA SER A 40 -15.34 4.88 -10.28
C SER A 40 -14.50 3.89 -11.08
N ALA A 41 -14.59 2.59 -10.81
CA ALA A 41 -13.89 1.56 -11.59
C ALA A 41 -14.36 1.53 -13.04
N VAL A 42 -15.66 1.71 -13.30
CA VAL A 42 -16.23 1.85 -14.66
C VAL A 42 -15.69 3.10 -15.35
N CYS A 43 -15.63 4.24 -14.64
CA CYS A 43 -15.04 5.47 -15.17
C CYS A 43 -13.55 5.29 -15.53
N VAL A 44 -12.78 4.59 -14.69
CA VAL A 44 -11.37 4.26 -14.96
C VAL A 44 -11.25 3.38 -16.20
N TRP A 45 -12.14 2.39 -16.37
CA TRP A 45 -12.16 1.52 -17.54
C TRP A 45 -12.48 2.29 -18.85
N GLN A 46 -13.42 3.22 -18.81
CA GLN A 46 -13.72 4.10 -19.95
C GLN A 46 -12.53 4.98 -20.33
N ILE A 47 -11.83 5.54 -19.33
CA ILE A 47 -10.61 6.34 -19.54
C ILE A 47 -9.52 5.46 -20.15
N GLN A 48 -9.34 4.24 -19.65
CA GLN A 48 -8.36 3.29 -20.18
C GLN A 48 -8.60 2.98 -21.67
N ALA A 49 -9.85 2.82 -22.07
CA ALA A 49 -10.23 2.51 -23.47
C ALA A 49 -9.91 3.66 -24.45
N THR A 50 -9.88 4.91 -23.95
CA THR A 50 -9.65 6.13 -24.76
C THR A 50 -8.30 6.77 -24.52
N LEU A 51 -7.44 6.17 -23.68
CA LEU A 51 -6.19 6.76 -23.25
C LEU A 51 -5.16 6.85 -24.38
N PRO A 52 -4.63 8.05 -24.71
CA PRO A 52 -3.54 8.17 -25.66
C PRO A 52 -2.27 7.46 -25.17
N PRO A 53 -1.37 7.00 -26.07
CA PRO A 53 -0.13 6.30 -25.67
C PRO A 53 0.76 7.09 -24.72
N ARG A 54 0.75 8.42 -24.82
CA ARG A 54 1.53 9.35 -23.98
C ARG A 54 0.84 9.77 -22.69
N GLY A 55 -0.38 9.26 -22.41
CA GLY A 55 -1.23 9.74 -21.34
C GLY A 55 -1.96 11.04 -21.68
N SER A 56 -2.77 11.53 -20.75
CA SER A 56 -3.55 12.76 -20.87
C SER A 56 -3.21 13.71 -19.71
N LEU A 57 -2.88 14.95 -20.04
CA LEU A 57 -2.66 16.00 -19.05
C LEU A 57 -4.00 16.61 -18.64
N GLY A 58 -4.14 16.91 -17.37
CA GLY A 58 -5.31 17.56 -16.79
C GLY A 58 -4.95 18.51 -15.68
N PHE A 59 -5.94 19.27 -15.21
CA PHE A 59 -5.80 20.17 -14.08
C PHE A 59 -4.59 21.14 -14.23
N TYR A 60 -4.60 21.96 -15.30
CA TYR A 60 -3.50 22.88 -15.60
C TYR A 60 -2.12 22.22 -15.66
N ASN A 61 -2.04 21.01 -16.21
CA ASN A 61 -0.84 20.18 -16.29
C ASN A 61 -0.26 19.73 -14.94
N ALA A 62 -1.06 19.72 -13.87
CA ALA A 62 -0.65 19.17 -12.58
C ALA A 62 -0.90 17.66 -12.48
N LEU A 63 -1.82 17.11 -13.28
CA LEU A 63 -2.14 15.69 -13.36
C LEU A 63 -1.71 15.10 -14.71
N LEU A 64 -1.08 13.93 -14.66
CA LEU A 64 -0.82 13.07 -15.81
C LEU A 64 -1.56 11.74 -15.59
N VAL A 65 -2.67 11.57 -16.32
CA VAL A 65 -3.36 10.29 -16.38
C VAL A 65 -2.64 9.44 -17.42
N ASP A 66 -1.84 8.52 -16.98
CA ASP A 66 -1.11 7.55 -17.80
C ASP A 66 -1.44 6.11 -17.36
N ARG A 67 -0.86 5.14 -18.03
CA ARG A 67 -1.08 3.72 -17.75
C ARG A 67 -0.67 3.32 -16.33
N PHE A 68 0.36 3.98 -15.81
CA PHE A 68 0.82 3.82 -14.42
C PHE A 68 -0.25 4.29 -13.43
N ALA A 69 -0.81 5.49 -13.61
CA ALA A 69 -1.87 6.01 -12.76
C ALA A 69 -3.10 5.09 -12.77
N ILE A 70 -3.53 4.63 -13.94
CA ILE A 70 -4.69 3.72 -14.10
C ILE A 70 -4.45 2.42 -13.36
N TYR A 71 -3.27 1.83 -13.45
CA TYR A 71 -2.92 0.61 -12.74
C TYR A 71 -3.09 0.78 -11.23
N PHE A 72 -2.54 1.84 -10.65
CA PHE A 72 -2.67 2.12 -9.23
C PHE A 72 -4.11 2.45 -8.82
N TRP A 73 -4.86 3.14 -9.65
CA TRP A 73 -6.27 3.43 -9.40
C TRP A 73 -7.10 2.14 -9.24
N TYR A 74 -6.86 1.13 -10.09
CA TYR A 74 -7.50 -0.19 -9.90
C TYR A 74 -7.11 -0.85 -8.57
N LEU A 75 -5.84 -0.76 -8.17
CA LEU A 75 -5.40 -1.31 -6.88
C LEU A 75 -6.09 -0.62 -5.70
N PHE A 76 -6.21 0.71 -5.74
CA PHE A 76 -6.87 1.47 -4.67
C PHE A 76 -8.36 1.14 -4.58
N LEU A 77 -9.04 1.06 -5.71
CA LEU A 77 -10.46 0.71 -5.78
C LEU A 77 -10.71 -0.72 -5.32
N ALA A 78 -9.86 -1.67 -5.72
CA ALA A 78 -9.95 -3.06 -5.24
C ALA A 78 -9.73 -3.16 -3.72
N GLY A 79 -8.73 -2.44 -3.20
CA GLY A 79 -8.47 -2.36 -1.76
C GLY A 79 -9.65 -1.75 -0.99
N ALA A 80 -10.23 -0.67 -1.50
CA ALA A 80 -11.39 -0.01 -0.91
C ALA A 80 -12.64 -0.92 -0.93
N ALA A 81 -12.90 -1.61 -2.04
CA ALA A 81 -14.04 -2.53 -2.17
C ALA A 81 -13.99 -3.64 -1.11
N ILE A 82 -12.84 -4.30 -0.96
CA ILE A 82 -12.65 -5.39 0.02
C ILE A 82 -12.75 -4.83 1.45
N ALA A 83 -12.17 -3.65 1.71
CA ALA A 83 -12.24 -3.00 3.02
C ALA A 83 -13.68 -2.63 3.40
N ILE A 84 -14.48 -2.08 2.47
CA ILE A 84 -15.90 -1.76 2.69
C ILE A 84 -16.69 -3.03 3.02
N LEU A 85 -16.53 -4.10 2.24
CA LEU A 85 -17.22 -5.37 2.49
C LEU A 85 -16.87 -5.97 3.87
N GLY A 86 -15.58 -5.88 4.25
CA GLY A 86 -15.11 -6.36 5.56
C GLY A 86 -15.52 -5.48 6.73
N SER A 87 -15.90 -4.21 6.49
CA SER A 87 -16.20 -3.25 7.54
C SER A 87 -17.62 -3.34 8.08
N VAL A 88 -18.60 -3.73 7.25
CA VAL A 88 -20.04 -3.65 7.61
C VAL A 88 -20.35 -4.38 8.92
N HIS A 89 -20.00 -5.65 8.99
CA HIS A 89 -20.27 -6.45 10.19
C HIS A 89 -19.37 -6.06 11.36
N TYR A 90 -18.12 -5.72 11.09
CA TYR A 90 -17.16 -5.29 12.10
C TYR A 90 -17.65 -4.05 12.86
N LEU A 91 -18.08 -3.01 12.12
CA LEU A 91 -18.58 -1.76 12.70
C LEU A 91 -19.94 -1.95 13.40
N ASP A 92 -20.79 -2.87 12.91
CA ASP A 92 -22.04 -3.21 13.56
C ASP A 92 -21.80 -3.85 14.94
N MET A 93 -20.81 -4.75 15.03
CA MET A 93 -20.40 -5.37 16.30
C MET A 93 -19.82 -4.36 17.30
N GLU A 94 -19.10 -3.35 16.81
CA GLU A 94 -18.55 -2.27 17.64
C GLU A 94 -19.58 -1.19 18.00
N GLY A 95 -20.75 -1.16 17.32
CA GLY A 95 -21.76 -0.13 17.49
C GLY A 95 -21.36 1.23 16.92
N GLU A 96 -20.41 1.26 15.98
CA GLU A 96 -19.83 2.48 15.36
C GLU A 96 -20.13 2.54 13.86
N GLN A 97 -21.34 2.11 13.45
CA GLN A 97 -21.82 2.17 12.06
C GLN A 97 -22.23 3.60 11.71
N HIS A 98 -21.33 4.38 11.12
CA HIS A 98 -21.52 5.79 10.76
C HIS A 98 -21.09 6.08 9.32
N GLY A 99 -21.77 7.02 8.64
CA GLY A 99 -21.46 7.44 7.27
C GLY A 99 -20.08 8.07 7.13
N GLU A 100 -19.59 8.75 8.18
CA GLU A 100 -18.27 9.37 8.21
C GLU A 100 -17.14 8.37 7.93
N TYR A 101 -17.27 7.13 8.40
CA TYR A 101 -16.28 6.09 8.14
C TYR A 101 -16.08 5.84 6.63
N TYR A 102 -17.19 5.63 5.92
CA TYR A 102 -17.16 5.35 4.50
C TYR A 102 -16.76 6.57 3.68
N SER A 103 -17.20 7.76 4.08
CA SER A 103 -16.82 9.02 3.46
C SER A 103 -15.30 9.25 3.55
N LEU A 104 -14.70 9.10 4.73
CA LEU A 104 -13.26 9.24 4.94
C LEU A 104 -12.47 8.19 4.16
N LEU A 105 -12.99 6.94 4.06
CA LEU A 105 -12.36 5.90 3.26
C LEU A 105 -12.34 6.31 1.78
N LEU A 106 -13.45 6.81 1.22
CA LEU A 106 -13.50 7.27 -0.17
C LEU A 106 -12.60 8.50 -0.40
N LEU A 107 -12.58 9.48 0.51
CA LEU A 107 -11.69 10.64 0.43
C LEU A 107 -10.21 10.24 0.46
N SER A 108 -9.86 9.22 1.27
CA SER A 108 -8.50 8.69 1.26
C SER A 108 -8.12 8.13 -0.11
N VAL A 109 -9.06 7.43 -0.79
CA VAL A 109 -8.85 6.91 -2.16
C VAL A 109 -8.66 8.05 -3.16
N VAL A 110 -9.41 9.15 -3.05
CA VAL A 110 -9.20 10.34 -3.89
C VAL A 110 -7.79 10.89 -3.71
N GLY A 111 -7.31 11.01 -2.46
CA GLY A 111 -5.93 11.42 -2.17
C GLY A 111 -4.89 10.48 -2.81
N MET A 112 -5.10 9.16 -2.71
CA MET A 112 -4.23 8.16 -3.35
C MET A 112 -4.22 8.28 -4.87
N MET A 113 -5.37 8.52 -5.49
CA MET A 113 -5.47 8.74 -6.94
C MET A 113 -4.67 9.98 -7.37
N CYS A 114 -4.70 11.07 -6.58
CA CYS A 114 -3.87 12.25 -6.82
C CYS A 114 -2.37 11.92 -6.70
N MET A 115 -1.95 11.11 -5.73
CA MET A 115 -0.56 10.68 -5.55
C MET A 115 -0.05 9.87 -6.74
N ALA A 116 -0.88 9.01 -7.32
CA ALA A 116 -0.49 8.17 -8.46
C ALA A 116 -0.44 8.94 -9.79
N ALA A 117 -1.29 9.94 -9.98
CA ALA A 117 -1.40 10.70 -11.24
C ALA A 117 -0.72 12.09 -11.18
N GLY A 118 -0.34 12.59 -10.01
CA GLY A 118 0.28 13.91 -9.86
C GLY A 118 1.66 13.99 -10.51
N ILE A 119 1.93 15.10 -11.17
CA ILE A 119 3.26 15.50 -11.69
C ILE A 119 3.67 16.90 -11.23
N ASP A 120 2.90 17.46 -10.32
CA ASP A 120 3.16 18.72 -9.62
C ASP A 120 3.35 18.45 -8.14
N ILE A 121 4.43 18.96 -7.52
CA ILE A 121 4.77 18.65 -6.12
C ILE A 121 3.74 19.16 -5.12
N VAL A 122 3.00 20.24 -5.44
CA VAL A 122 1.93 20.75 -4.58
C VAL A 122 0.74 19.79 -4.61
N LEU A 123 0.35 19.33 -5.81
CA LEU A 123 -0.74 18.37 -5.94
C LEU A 123 -0.41 17.02 -5.29
N LEU A 124 0.84 16.54 -5.45
CA LEU A 124 1.33 15.34 -4.80
C LEU A 124 1.26 15.45 -3.27
N PHE A 125 1.66 16.60 -2.73
CA PHE A 125 1.58 16.89 -1.29
C PHE A 125 0.13 16.95 -0.79
N ILE A 126 -0.76 17.66 -1.49
CA ILE A 126 -2.18 17.73 -1.14
C ILE A 126 -2.82 16.34 -1.18
N GLY A 127 -2.53 15.54 -2.21
CA GLY A 127 -3.03 14.17 -2.31
C GLY A 127 -2.56 13.29 -1.14
N LEU A 128 -1.28 13.43 -0.76
CA LEU A 128 -0.71 12.74 0.39
C LEU A 128 -1.39 13.15 1.69
N GLU A 129 -1.63 14.45 1.92
CA GLU A 129 -2.28 14.93 3.15
C GLU A 129 -3.76 14.55 3.20
N LEU A 130 -4.49 14.60 2.09
CA LEU A 130 -5.88 14.15 2.03
C LEU A 130 -6.01 12.67 2.41
N MET A 131 -5.14 11.80 1.86
CA MET A 131 -5.07 10.40 2.25
C MET A 131 -4.69 10.27 3.74
N ALA A 132 -3.69 11.01 4.20
CA ALA A 132 -3.12 10.88 5.54
C ALA A 132 -4.12 11.31 6.62
N ILE A 133 -4.73 12.50 6.51
CA ILE A 133 -5.70 13.00 7.49
C ILE A 133 -6.90 12.05 7.56
N SER A 134 -7.41 11.59 6.41
CA SER A 134 -8.50 10.63 6.37
C SER A 134 -8.14 9.34 7.11
N THR A 135 -6.94 8.81 6.91
CA THR A 135 -6.50 7.57 7.58
C THR A 135 -6.17 7.79 9.06
N TYR A 136 -5.68 8.96 9.48
CA TYR A 136 -5.47 9.27 10.91
C TYR A 136 -6.79 9.20 11.67
N ILE A 137 -7.87 9.77 11.12
CA ILE A 137 -9.21 9.72 11.73
C ILE A 137 -9.76 8.29 11.70
N LEU A 138 -9.57 7.56 10.60
CA LEU A 138 -10.03 6.17 10.49
C LEU A 138 -9.33 5.22 11.48
N VAL A 139 -8.05 5.44 11.81
CA VAL A 139 -7.33 4.68 12.84
C VAL A 139 -7.97 4.89 14.22
N GLY A 140 -8.37 6.12 14.55
CA GLY A 140 -9.04 6.47 15.81
C GLY A 140 -10.56 6.38 15.76
N PHE A 141 -11.15 5.64 14.82
CA PHE A 141 -12.58 5.65 14.60
C PHE A 141 -13.37 5.01 15.75
N LEU A 142 -12.79 4.02 16.43
CA LEU A 142 -13.36 3.41 17.64
C LEU A 142 -13.14 4.33 18.85
N ARG A 143 -13.94 5.39 18.96
CA ARG A 143 -13.77 6.50 19.94
C ARG A 143 -13.71 6.02 21.39
N ARG A 144 -14.35 4.90 21.72
CA ARG A 144 -14.39 4.33 23.08
C ARG A 144 -13.22 3.40 23.37
N ASP A 145 -12.47 2.99 22.34
CA ASP A 145 -11.30 2.16 22.52
C ASP A 145 -10.04 3.03 22.74
N ARG A 146 -9.44 2.88 23.93
CA ARG A 146 -8.21 3.60 24.29
C ARG A 146 -7.04 3.26 23.36
N ARG A 147 -6.95 2.01 22.88
CA ARG A 147 -5.90 1.58 21.95
C ARG A 147 -6.02 2.30 20.61
N SER A 148 -7.25 2.42 20.09
CA SER A 148 -7.54 3.13 18.85
C SER A 148 -7.17 4.61 18.95
N ASN A 149 -7.55 5.28 20.04
CA ASN A 149 -7.22 6.70 20.27
C ASN A 149 -5.72 6.94 20.41
N GLU A 150 -5.00 6.09 21.14
CA GLU A 150 -3.54 6.16 21.28
C GLU A 150 -2.84 5.94 19.95
N ALA A 151 -3.26 4.95 19.18
CA ALA A 151 -2.72 4.65 17.86
C ALA A 151 -2.92 5.82 16.88
N ALA A 152 -4.12 6.42 16.88
CA ALA A 152 -4.42 7.58 16.04
C ALA A 152 -3.55 8.79 16.40
N LEU A 153 -3.38 9.07 17.71
CA LEU A 153 -2.55 10.17 18.17
C LEU A 153 -1.08 9.97 17.78
N LYS A 154 -0.53 8.78 18.00
CA LYS A 154 0.85 8.45 17.57
C LYS A 154 1.02 8.58 16.06
N TYR A 155 0.06 8.07 15.27
CA TYR A 155 0.12 8.13 13.82
C TYR A 155 0.02 9.58 13.31
N LEU A 156 -0.89 10.39 13.88
CA LEU A 156 -1.04 11.81 13.57
C LEU A 156 0.25 12.60 13.88
N LEU A 157 0.80 12.48 15.10
CA LEU A 157 1.96 13.27 15.51
C LEU A 157 3.20 12.92 14.68
N LEU A 158 3.51 11.63 14.53
CA LEU A 158 4.65 11.18 13.72
C LEU A 158 4.44 11.51 12.24
N GLY A 159 3.21 11.37 11.75
CA GLY A 159 2.85 11.69 10.38
C GLY A 159 2.99 13.17 10.06
N ALA A 160 2.44 14.05 10.90
CA ALA A 160 2.53 15.50 10.72
C ALA A 160 3.99 15.99 10.75
N PHE A 161 4.81 15.44 11.66
CA PHE A 161 6.24 15.75 11.69
C PHE A 161 6.96 15.32 10.41
N SER A 162 6.70 14.11 9.93
CA SER A 162 7.27 13.61 8.67
C SER A 162 6.81 14.41 7.45
N SER A 163 5.53 14.80 7.41
CA SER A 163 4.98 15.63 6.34
C SER A 163 5.59 17.03 6.33
N GLY A 164 5.88 17.62 7.49
CA GLY A 164 6.59 18.90 7.59
C GLY A 164 8.01 18.84 7.00
N ILE A 165 8.77 17.75 7.30
CA ILE A 165 10.10 17.54 6.73
C ILE A 165 10.00 17.30 5.21
N PHE A 166 8.99 16.55 4.76
CA PHE A 166 8.74 16.32 3.34
C PHE A 166 8.43 17.62 2.59
N ALA A 167 7.53 18.45 3.12
CA ALA A 167 7.19 19.76 2.56
C ALA A 167 8.42 20.68 2.47
N TYR A 168 9.28 20.66 3.50
CA TYR A 168 10.55 21.39 3.46
C TYR A 168 11.46 20.91 2.32
N GLY A 169 11.59 19.60 2.11
CA GLY A 169 12.34 19.04 0.98
C GLY A 169 11.78 19.48 -0.38
N LEU A 170 10.46 19.45 -0.54
CA LEU A 170 9.79 19.91 -1.75
C LEU A 170 9.99 21.41 -1.98
N SER A 171 9.96 22.23 -0.92
CA SER A 171 10.22 23.68 -1.02
C SER A 171 11.63 24.00 -1.47
N LEU A 172 12.61 23.22 -1.04
CA LEU A 172 14.00 23.36 -1.53
C LEU A 172 14.11 23.02 -3.01
N PHE A 173 13.43 21.96 -3.50
CA PHE A 173 13.38 21.66 -4.92
C PHE A 173 12.69 22.76 -5.74
N TYR A 174 11.62 23.35 -5.20
CA TYR A 174 11.03 24.54 -5.79
C TYR A 174 12.01 25.70 -5.87
N GLY A 175 12.77 25.99 -4.78
CA GLY A 175 13.80 27.03 -4.75
C GLY A 175 14.93 26.81 -5.79
N ILE A 176 15.31 25.54 -6.03
CA ILE A 176 16.33 25.18 -7.02
C ILE A 176 15.81 25.34 -8.46
N SER A 177 14.54 24.97 -8.70
CA SER A 177 14.00 24.85 -10.06
C SER A 177 13.16 26.04 -10.52
N GLY A 178 12.62 26.83 -9.60
CA GLY A 178 11.68 27.93 -9.88
C GLY A 178 10.29 27.43 -10.33
N GLY A 179 9.99 26.12 -10.20
CA GLY A 179 8.72 25.55 -10.63
C GLY A 179 8.29 24.33 -9.81
N THR A 180 7.00 24.03 -9.83
CA THR A 180 6.39 22.93 -9.06
C THR A 180 6.25 21.64 -9.87
N ASN A 181 6.35 21.70 -11.20
CA ASN A 181 6.22 20.53 -12.06
C ASN A 181 7.48 19.66 -12.02
N LEU A 182 7.31 18.33 -11.86
CA LEU A 182 8.41 17.37 -11.77
C LEU A 182 9.37 17.42 -12.96
N ALA A 183 8.89 17.71 -14.17
CA ALA A 183 9.76 17.82 -15.34
C ALA A 183 10.64 19.08 -15.31
N VAL A 184 10.18 20.17 -14.70
CA VAL A 184 10.98 21.39 -14.49
C VAL A 184 12.02 21.12 -13.41
N ILE A 185 11.63 20.49 -12.31
CA ILE A 185 12.53 20.10 -11.23
C ILE A 185 13.62 19.15 -11.76
N ALA A 186 13.24 18.14 -12.53
CA ALA A 186 14.16 17.15 -13.08
C ALA A 186 15.26 17.80 -13.96
N ARG A 187 14.89 18.76 -14.82
CA ARG A 187 15.86 19.50 -15.65
C ARG A 187 16.81 20.34 -14.81
N ALA A 188 16.30 21.08 -13.83
CA ALA A 188 17.12 21.90 -12.94
C ALA A 188 18.08 21.03 -12.10
N VAL A 189 17.58 19.91 -11.56
CA VAL A 189 18.39 18.96 -10.80
C VAL A 189 19.44 18.28 -11.68
N ALA A 190 19.12 17.92 -12.94
CA ALA A 190 20.08 17.35 -13.87
C ALA A 190 21.22 18.34 -14.19
N ALA A 191 20.90 19.62 -14.41
CA ALA A 191 21.90 20.67 -14.63
C ALA A 191 22.81 20.87 -13.40
N GLN A 192 22.25 20.87 -12.20
CA GLN A 192 23.02 20.96 -10.95
C GLN A 192 23.88 19.71 -10.73
N ALA A 193 23.34 18.52 -10.98
CA ALA A 193 24.08 17.26 -10.82
C ALA A 193 25.24 17.12 -11.79
N ALA A 194 25.13 17.68 -13.01
CA ALA A 194 26.21 17.70 -13.99
C ALA A 194 27.38 18.59 -13.53
N GLN A 195 27.11 19.69 -12.81
CA GLN A 195 28.13 20.59 -12.28
C GLN A 195 28.73 20.06 -10.98
N ASN A 196 27.89 19.68 -10.03
CA ASN A 196 28.25 19.13 -8.71
C ASN A 196 27.17 18.17 -8.19
N PRO A 197 27.33 16.85 -8.38
CA PRO A 197 26.35 15.86 -7.92
C PRO A 197 26.14 15.87 -6.39
N ARG A 198 27.10 16.41 -5.64
CA ARG A 198 27.08 16.51 -4.18
C ARG A 198 26.85 17.94 -3.68
N ASN A 199 26.18 18.78 -4.45
CA ASN A 199 25.78 20.11 -3.99
C ASN A 199 24.98 19.97 -2.66
N PRO A 200 25.43 20.59 -1.54
CA PRO A 200 24.80 20.39 -0.22
C PRO A 200 23.31 20.72 -0.19
N VAL A 201 22.87 21.72 -0.95
CA VAL A 201 21.45 22.11 -1.01
C VAL A 201 20.61 21.04 -1.71
N VAL A 202 21.11 20.48 -2.82
CA VAL A 202 20.45 19.41 -3.57
C VAL A 202 20.38 18.12 -2.72
N VAL A 203 21.48 17.80 -2.02
CA VAL A 203 21.54 16.65 -1.12
C VAL A 203 20.56 16.81 0.06
N LEU A 204 20.51 18.00 0.66
CA LEU A 204 19.56 18.30 1.74
C LEU A 204 18.12 18.18 1.25
N ALA A 205 17.78 18.76 0.09
CA ALA A 205 16.47 18.65 -0.52
C ALA A 205 16.06 17.19 -0.76
N LEU A 206 17.00 16.38 -1.29
CA LEU A 206 16.81 14.96 -1.52
C LEU A 206 16.56 14.20 -0.22
N LEU A 207 17.42 14.34 0.78
CA LEU A 207 17.33 13.60 2.03
C LEU A 207 16.04 13.94 2.80
N THR A 208 15.67 15.22 2.88
CA THR A 208 14.42 15.63 3.55
C THR A 208 13.18 15.13 2.81
N THR A 209 13.20 15.15 1.48
CA THR A 209 12.13 14.51 0.67
C THR A 209 12.07 13.00 0.90
N MET A 210 13.22 12.32 0.94
CA MET A 210 13.27 10.88 1.21
C MET A 210 12.73 10.52 2.60
N VAL A 211 12.94 11.34 3.64
CA VAL A 211 12.35 11.10 4.97
C VAL A 211 10.83 10.92 4.88
N GLY A 212 10.14 11.83 4.18
CA GLY A 212 8.69 11.75 4.01
C GLY A 212 8.26 10.51 3.21
N LEU A 213 8.95 10.20 2.10
CA LEU A 213 8.66 9.03 1.28
C LEU A 213 8.88 7.71 2.04
N LEU A 214 10.00 7.59 2.74
CA LEU A 214 10.37 6.41 3.53
C LEU A 214 9.46 6.21 4.74
N PHE A 215 8.99 7.29 5.37
CA PHE A 215 7.98 7.24 6.43
C PHE A 215 6.67 6.65 5.90
N LYS A 216 6.19 7.11 4.74
CA LYS A 216 4.89 6.66 4.19
C LYS A 216 4.89 5.19 3.77
N ILE A 217 6.02 4.64 3.30
CA ILE A 217 6.14 3.20 3.05
C ILE A 217 6.45 2.38 4.31
N ALA A 218 6.63 3.04 5.46
CA ALA A 218 7.01 2.44 6.75
C ALA A 218 8.36 1.69 6.70
N SER A 219 9.39 2.28 6.11
CA SER A 219 10.75 1.72 6.12
C SER A 219 11.55 2.12 7.37
N VAL A 220 12.48 1.30 7.80
CA VAL A 220 13.40 1.60 8.91
C VAL A 220 14.34 2.74 8.49
N PRO A 221 14.56 3.78 9.37
CA PRO A 221 14.11 3.89 10.76
C PRO A 221 12.72 4.53 10.95
N PHE A 222 12.02 4.93 9.90
CA PHE A 222 10.77 5.69 9.94
C PHE A 222 9.50 4.82 10.05
N HIS A 223 9.61 3.59 10.53
CA HIS A 223 8.55 2.58 10.56
C HIS A 223 7.73 2.55 11.85
N GLN A 224 8.14 3.26 12.90
CA GLN A 224 7.65 3.10 14.29
C GLN A 224 6.13 3.29 14.42
N TRP A 225 5.52 4.10 13.56
CA TRP A 225 4.09 4.35 13.55
C TRP A 225 3.24 3.13 13.13
N ALA A 226 3.77 2.29 12.23
CA ALA A 226 2.97 1.28 11.55
C ALA A 226 2.50 0.13 12.47
N PRO A 227 3.33 -0.46 13.36
CA PRO A 227 2.87 -1.50 14.28
C PRO A 227 1.79 -1.01 15.23
N ASP A 228 1.94 0.19 15.80
CA ASP A 228 0.98 0.76 16.73
C ASP A 228 -0.32 1.17 16.04
N ALA A 229 -0.23 1.79 14.84
CA ALA A 229 -1.39 2.16 14.05
C ALA A 229 -2.20 0.94 13.59
N TYR A 230 -1.55 -0.16 13.17
CA TYR A 230 -2.28 -1.37 12.72
C TYR A 230 -2.91 -2.12 13.88
N GLU A 231 -2.25 -2.19 15.03
CA GLU A 231 -2.80 -2.81 16.23
C GLU A 231 -4.05 -2.09 16.72
N GLY A 232 -4.01 -0.74 16.83
CA GLY A 232 -5.12 0.04 17.38
C GLY A 232 -6.23 0.37 16.40
N ALA A 233 -5.99 0.32 15.09
CA ALA A 233 -7.01 0.60 14.08
C ALA A 233 -8.11 -0.48 14.05
N PRO A 234 -9.34 -0.13 13.60
CA PRO A 234 -10.30 -1.13 13.16
C PRO A 234 -9.64 -2.10 12.19
N THR A 235 -9.88 -3.41 12.34
CA THR A 235 -9.12 -4.43 11.59
C THR A 235 -9.26 -4.29 10.07
N SER A 236 -10.42 -3.86 9.58
CA SER A 236 -10.65 -3.54 8.17
C SER A 236 -9.80 -2.36 7.69
N ILE A 237 -9.61 -1.32 8.52
CA ILE A 237 -8.75 -0.17 8.24
C ILE A 237 -7.27 -0.57 8.30
N ALA A 238 -6.86 -1.39 9.27
CA ALA A 238 -5.50 -1.91 9.31
C ALA A 238 -5.15 -2.67 8.01
N GLY A 239 -6.07 -3.52 7.52
CA GLY A 239 -5.94 -4.18 6.22
C GLY A 239 -5.84 -3.19 5.06
N PHE A 240 -6.74 -2.22 4.99
CA PHE A 240 -6.76 -1.19 3.95
C PHE A 240 -5.46 -0.36 3.93
N MET A 241 -4.99 0.08 5.10
CA MET A 241 -3.73 0.84 5.23
C MET A 241 -2.52 0.03 4.81
N SER A 242 -2.49 -1.26 5.15
CA SER A 242 -1.38 -2.15 4.83
C SER A 242 -1.18 -2.34 3.33
N VAL A 243 -2.21 -2.07 2.55
CA VAL A 243 -2.27 -2.35 1.11
C VAL A 243 -2.45 -1.08 0.28
N ALA A 244 -3.63 -0.46 0.29
CA ALA A 244 -3.96 0.66 -0.60
C ALA A 244 -3.13 1.90 -0.26
N VAL A 245 -3.05 2.28 1.03
CA VAL A 245 -2.23 3.42 1.49
C VAL A 245 -0.76 3.19 1.16
N LYS A 246 -0.27 1.97 1.36
CA LYS A 246 1.11 1.61 1.05
C LYS A 246 1.38 1.61 -0.45
N ALA A 247 0.45 1.10 -1.27
CA ALA A 247 0.56 1.18 -2.73
C ALA A 247 0.59 2.63 -3.22
N ALA A 248 -0.23 3.53 -2.63
CA ALA A 248 -0.19 4.96 -2.94
C ALA A 248 1.16 5.61 -2.56
N ALA A 249 1.72 5.23 -1.41
CA ALA A 249 3.05 5.69 -1.01
C ALA A 249 4.14 5.20 -1.98
N TRP A 250 4.06 3.97 -2.49
CA TRP A 250 4.94 3.47 -3.55
C TRP A 250 4.72 4.20 -4.87
N ALA A 251 3.47 4.49 -5.26
CA ALA A 251 3.20 5.28 -6.46
C ALA A 251 3.84 6.66 -6.37
N LEU A 252 3.70 7.34 -5.22
CA LEU A 252 4.33 8.64 -4.95
C LEU A 252 5.86 8.57 -5.01
N LEU A 253 6.47 7.56 -4.36
CA LEU A 253 7.91 7.34 -4.35
C LEU A 253 8.44 7.16 -5.78
N LEU A 254 7.80 6.28 -6.56
CA LEU A 254 8.18 6.04 -7.96
C LEU A 254 8.00 7.30 -8.82
N ARG A 255 6.91 8.06 -8.64
CA ARG A 255 6.70 9.34 -9.36
C ARG A 255 7.81 10.33 -9.04
N ILE A 256 8.13 10.58 -7.78
CA ILE A 256 9.13 11.58 -7.40
C ILE A 256 10.53 11.13 -7.79
N LEU A 257 10.93 9.90 -7.46
CA LEU A 257 12.32 9.46 -7.64
C LEU A 257 12.65 9.09 -9.10
N ILE A 258 11.69 8.52 -9.85
CA ILE A 258 11.94 8.12 -11.25
C ILE A 258 11.64 9.27 -12.22
N TYR A 259 10.56 10.03 -12.03
CA TYR A 259 10.20 11.13 -12.95
C TYR A 259 10.93 12.43 -12.63
N GLY A 260 11.11 12.75 -11.33
CA GLY A 260 11.67 14.04 -10.90
C GLY A 260 13.15 14.01 -10.55
N LEU A 261 13.60 12.96 -9.87
CA LEU A 261 14.91 12.94 -9.21
C LEU A 261 15.84 11.82 -9.68
N TYR A 262 15.54 11.17 -10.82
CA TYR A 262 16.40 10.12 -11.38
C TYR A 262 17.86 10.55 -11.61
N PRO A 263 18.18 11.80 -11.99
CA PRO A 263 19.58 12.27 -12.10
C PRO A 263 20.38 12.13 -10.80
N LEU A 264 19.71 12.09 -9.64
CA LEU A 264 20.36 11.95 -8.32
C LEU A 264 20.50 10.49 -7.87
N ARG A 265 20.27 9.50 -8.74
CA ARG A 265 20.30 8.08 -8.36
C ARG A 265 21.62 7.63 -7.74
N THR A 266 22.74 8.21 -8.17
CA THR A 266 24.06 7.93 -7.59
C THR A 266 24.18 8.35 -6.12
N VAL A 267 23.33 9.28 -5.67
CA VAL A 267 23.30 9.77 -4.28
C VAL A 267 22.30 8.96 -3.45
N TYR A 268 21.08 8.70 -3.96
CA TYR A 268 20.05 8.06 -3.15
C TYR A 268 20.12 6.52 -3.14
N VAL A 269 20.64 5.87 -4.17
CA VAL A 269 20.71 4.40 -4.23
C VAL A 269 21.50 3.79 -3.08
N PRO A 270 22.72 4.28 -2.73
CA PRO A 270 23.45 3.77 -1.57
C PRO A 270 22.66 3.89 -0.25
N VAL A 271 21.90 4.98 -0.08
CA VAL A 271 21.05 5.18 1.10
C VAL A 271 19.92 4.14 1.11
N ILE A 272 19.30 3.90 -0.05
CA ILE A 272 18.22 2.91 -0.17
C ILE A 272 18.72 1.48 0.08
N VAL A 273 19.96 1.13 -0.30
CA VAL A 273 20.56 -0.18 0.03
C VAL A 273 20.59 -0.37 1.55
N ILE A 274 21.10 0.62 2.29
CA ILE A 274 21.17 0.57 3.76
C ILE A 274 19.77 0.45 4.37
N VAL A 275 18.85 1.29 3.89
CA VAL A 275 17.44 1.29 4.33
C VAL A 275 16.76 -0.05 4.03
N ALA A 276 16.97 -0.64 2.86
CA ALA A 276 16.39 -1.93 2.48
C ALA A 276 16.83 -3.05 3.44
N ILE A 277 18.14 -3.15 3.70
CA ILE A 277 18.72 -4.14 4.63
C ILE A 277 18.17 -3.92 6.04
N ALA A 278 18.21 -2.68 6.54
CA ALA A 278 17.71 -2.34 7.86
C ALA A 278 16.21 -2.64 8.00
N THR A 279 15.42 -2.42 6.92
CA THR A 279 13.99 -2.65 6.89
C THR A 279 13.65 -4.15 6.89
N MET A 280 14.37 -4.96 6.10
CA MET A 280 14.22 -6.42 6.16
C MET A 280 14.62 -6.98 7.52
N THR A 281 15.74 -6.50 8.08
CA THR A 281 16.24 -6.94 9.39
C THR A 281 15.26 -6.57 10.50
N GLY A 282 14.91 -5.30 10.63
CA GLY A 282 14.04 -4.80 11.69
C GLY A 282 12.62 -5.41 11.59
N GLY A 283 12.05 -5.47 10.38
CA GLY A 283 10.73 -6.06 10.16
C GLY A 283 10.67 -7.54 10.53
N ASN A 284 11.59 -8.35 10.03
CA ASN A 284 11.59 -9.79 10.31
C ASN A 284 11.89 -10.11 11.78
N LEU A 285 12.94 -9.52 12.36
CA LEU A 285 13.32 -9.81 13.75
C LEU A 285 12.23 -9.39 14.74
N ALA A 286 11.62 -8.21 14.54
CA ALA A 286 10.55 -7.76 15.41
C ALA A 286 9.27 -8.62 15.25
N ALA A 287 8.96 -9.13 14.04
CA ALA A 287 7.82 -10.01 13.81
C ALA A 287 7.90 -11.33 14.60
N LEU A 288 9.10 -11.88 14.81
CA LEU A 288 9.31 -13.15 15.52
C LEU A 288 8.77 -13.13 16.96
N THR A 289 8.87 -11.99 17.63
CA THR A 289 8.53 -11.83 19.05
C THR A 289 7.06 -11.45 19.30
N GLN A 290 6.31 -11.11 18.24
CA GLN A 290 4.94 -10.63 18.39
C GLN A 290 3.96 -11.76 18.77
N THR A 291 3.01 -11.42 19.65
CA THR A 291 1.87 -12.26 20.01
C THR A 291 0.57 -11.73 19.39
N ASN A 292 0.47 -10.43 19.18
CA ASN A 292 -0.65 -9.81 18.49
C ASN A 292 -0.52 -9.99 16.96
N THR A 293 -1.56 -10.54 16.33
CA THR A 293 -1.54 -10.91 14.91
C THR A 293 -1.50 -9.67 14.00
N LYS A 294 -2.25 -8.61 14.34
CA LYS A 294 -2.22 -7.37 13.55
C LYS A 294 -0.85 -6.72 13.60
N ARG A 295 -0.22 -6.69 14.78
CA ARG A 295 1.12 -6.17 14.99
C ARG A 295 2.19 -7.02 14.28
N LEU A 296 2.02 -8.35 14.30
CA LEU A 296 2.88 -9.25 13.55
C LEU A 296 2.79 -8.98 12.04
N LEU A 297 1.59 -8.87 11.49
CA LEU A 297 1.37 -8.53 10.07
C LEU A 297 1.87 -7.13 9.72
N ALA A 298 1.88 -6.17 10.67
CA ALA A 298 2.50 -4.86 10.48
C ALA A 298 4.01 -4.97 10.29
N TYR A 299 4.71 -5.73 11.14
CA TYR A 299 6.15 -5.98 10.98
C TYR A 299 6.48 -6.81 9.75
N SER A 300 5.64 -7.79 9.43
CA SER A 300 5.69 -8.51 8.15
C SER A 300 5.61 -7.52 6.97
N SER A 301 4.64 -6.59 7.02
CA SER A 301 4.46 -5.55 6.00
C SER A 301 5.70 -4.64 5.86
N ILE A 302 6.41 -4.35 6.95
CA ILE A 302 7.69 -3.63 6.94
C ILE A 302 8.76 -4.46 6.23
N ALA A 303 8.88 -5.76 6.54
CA ALA A 303 9.81 -6.65 5.85
C ALA A 303 9.55 -6.71 4.34
N HIS A 304 8.28 -6.77 3.92
CA HIS A 304 7.88 -6.74 2.51
C HIS A 304 8.29 -5.45 1.80
N VAL A 305 8.23 -4.30 2.47
CA VAL A 305 8.79 -3.04 1.94
C VAL A 305 10.28 -3.18 1.68
N GLY A 306 11.02 -3.83 2.58
CA GLY A 306 12.44 -4.09 2.39
C GLY A 306 12.73 -4.88 1.11
N TYR A 307 11.96 -5.93 0.80
CA TYR A 307 12.10 -6.67 -0.47
C TYR A 307 11.80 -5.78 -1.69
N MET A 308 10.76 -4.97 -1.67
CA MET A 308 10.46 -4.04 -2.77
C MET A 308 11.54 -2.97 -2.94
N LEU A 309 12.17 -2.51 -1.86
CA LEU A 309 13.33 -1.59 -1.93
C LEU A 309 14.53 -2.24 -2.61
N LEU A 310 14.75 -3.56 -2.50
CA LEU A 310 15.78 -4.25 -3.27
C LEU A 310 15.55 -4.14 -4.78
N ALA A 311 14.31 -4.31 -5.24
CA ALA A 311 13.98 -4.11 -6.66
C ALA A 311 14.23 -2.65 -7.09
N PHE A 312 13.93 -1.69 -6.21
CA PHE A 312 14.21 -0.28 -6.47
C PHE A 312 15.73 0.00 -6.56
N VAL A 313 16.57 -0.70 -5.79
CA VAL A 313 18.03 -0.67 -5.93
C VAL A 313 18.47 -1.15 -7.32
N ALA A 314 17.93 -2.29 -7.79
CA ALA A 314 18.22 -2.81 -9.12
C ALA A 314 17.85 -1.81 -10.22
N MET A 315 16.70 -1.14 -10.10
CA MET A 315 16.28 -0.06 -11.01
C MET A 315 17.25 1.13 -11.00
N GLY A 316 17.66 1.58 -9.82
CA GLY A 316 18.52 2.75 -9.66
C GLY A 316 19.96 2.55 -10.11
N THR A 317 20.47 1.30 -10.08
CA THR A 317 21.82 0.95 -10.54
C THR A 317 21.88 0.63 -12.03
N SER A 318 20.74 0.35 -12.65
CA SER A 318 20.65 -0.06 -14.05
C SER A 318 20.19 1.10 -14.96
N PRO A 319 20.63 1.15 -16.23
CA PRO A 319 20.11 2.13 -17.17
C PRO A 319 18.62 1.98 -17.40
N ILE A 320 17.91 3.11 -17.59
CA ILE A 320 16.50 3.07 -18.03
C ILE A 320 16.45 2.35 -19.40
N GLY A 321 15.52 1.38 -19.51
CA GLY A 321 15.37 0.57 -20.72
C GLY A 321 16.10 -0.78 -20.67
N SER A 322 16.94 -1.04 -19.66
CA SER A 322 17.56 -2.36 -19.45
C SER A 322 16.55 -3.38 -18.88
N ALA A 323 16.85 -4.69 -19.03
CA ALA A 323 16.04 -5.76 -18.45
C ALA A 323 15.92 -5.61 -16.94
N ALA A 324 17.03 -5.39 -16.23
CA ALA A 324 17.05 -5.21 -14.78
C ALA A 324 16.19 -4.04 -14.29
N PHE A 325 16.17 -2.90 -15.05
CA PHE A 325 15.29 -1.77 -14.74
C PHE A 325 13.81 -2.18 -14.87
N TYR A 326 13.45 -2.80 -16.01
CA TYR A 326 12.04 -3.20 -16.24
C TYR A 326 11.58 -4.30 -15.29
N ASP A 327 12.41 -5.29 -15.02
CA ASP A 327 12.05 -6.39 -14.12
C ASP A 327 12.00 -5.94 -12.65
N GLY A 328 12.85 -4.98 -12.25
CA GLY A 328 12.74 -4.34 -10.94
C GLY A 328 11.42 -3.56 -10.79
N PHE A 329 11.08 -2.76 -11.79
CA PHE A 329 9.82 -2.03 -11.80
C PHE A 329 8.61 -2.97 -11.81
N LYS A 330 8.62 -3.99 -12.68
CA LYS A 330 7.63 -5.05 -12.77
C LYS A 330 7.48 -5.79 -11.43
N GLY A 331 8.61 -6.11 -10.79
CA GLY A 331 8.64 -6.76 -9.49
C GLY A 331 7.89 -5.98 -8.42
N ILE A 332 8.11 -4.66 -8.34
CA ILE A 332 7.38 -3.79 -7.39
C ILE A 332 5.87 -3.80 -7.70
N LEU A 333 5.46 -3.63 -8.95
CA LEU A 333 4.06 -3.57 -9.33
C LEU A 333 3.34 -4.90 -9.09
N ILE A 334 3.90 -6.03 -9.55
CA ILE A 334 3.34 -7.36 -9.30
C ILE A 334 3.25 -7.62 -7.79
N TYR A 335 4.30 -7.22 -7.04
CA TYR A 335 4.28 -7.41 -5.59
C TYR A 335 3.14 -6.66 -4.93
N LEU A 336 2.92 -5.39 -5.27
CA LEU A 336 1.82 -4.59 -4.76
C LEU A 336 0.45 -5.18 -5.13
N LEU A 337 0.30 -5.67 -6.38
CA LEU A 337 -0.93 -6.33 -6.82
C LEU A 337 -1.25 -7.56 -5.97
N VAL A 338 -0.29 -8.48 -5.86
CA VAL A 338 -0.46 -9.72 -5.12
C VAL A 338 -0.66 -9.43 -3.63
N TYR A 339 0.14 -8.51 -3.10
CA TYR A 339 0.08 -8.08 -1.70
C TYR A 339 -1.31 -7.53 -1.34
N THR A 340 -1.96 -6.85 -2.30
CA THR A 340 -3.32 -6.34 -2.13
C THR A 340 -4.29 -7.44 -1.72
N PHE A 341 -4.28 -8.55 -2.40
CA PHE A 341 -5.24 -9.63 -2.14
C PHE A 341 -4.84 -10.52 -0.96
N MET A 342 -3.57 -10.96 -0.90
CA MET A 342 -3.15 -11.89 0.15
C MET A 342 -3.18 -11.24 1.55
N ASN A 343 -2.82 -9.96 1.66
CA ASN A 343 -2.78 -9.30 2.94
C ASN A 343 -4.17 -8.81 3.40
N LEU A 344 -4.99 -8.23 2.49
CA LEU A 344 -6.39 -7.93 2.81
C LEU A 344 -7.18 -9.17 3.18
N GLY A 345 -6.95 -10.30 2.50
CA GLY A 345 -7.56 -11.57 2.84
C GLY A 345 -7.21 -12.03 4.26
N ALA A 346 -5.92 -11.93 4.63
CA ALA A 346 -5.49 -12.27 5.99
C ALA A 346 -6.14 -11.34 7.04
N PHE A 347 -6.18 -10.03 6.81
CA PHE A 347 -6.87 -9.09 7.71
C PHE A 347 -8.39 -9.32 7.77
N ALA A 348 -9.03 -9.72 6.66
CA ALA A 348 -10.44 -10.04 6.64
C ALA A 348 -10.75 -11.30 7.48
N VAL A 349 -9.88 -12.31 7.46
CA VAL A 349 -10.01 -13.47 8.36
C VAL A 349 -9.86 -13.03 9.81
N ILE A 350 -8.86 -12.21 10.16
CA ILE A 350 -8.69 -11.68 11.52
C ILE A 350 -9.95 -10.88 11.95
N ALA A 351 -10.48 -10.02 11.08
CA ALA A 351 -11.70 -9.27 11.37
C ALA A 351 -12.92 -10.17 11.61
N SER A 352 -12.95 -11.36 11.00
CA SER A 352 -14.04 -12.33 11.22
C SER A 352 -14.02 -12.98 12.61
N LEU A 353 -12.90 -12.93 13.33
CA LEU A 353 -12.76 -13.45 14.68
C LEU A 353 -13.35 -12.52 15.74
N ARG A 354 -13.62 -11.25 15.37
CA ARG A 354 -14.19 -10.26 16.30
C ARG A 354 -15.57 -10.70 16.79
N GLN A 355 -15.72 -10.82 18.10
CA GLN A 355 -16.97 -11.08 18.80
C GLN A 355 -17.17 -10.05 19.92
N ARG A 356 -18.39 -9.97 20.51
CA ARG A 356 -18.70 -8.99 21.56
C ARG A 356 -17.74 -8.99 22.75
N ASN A 357 -17.20 -10.17 23.11
CA ASN A 357 -16.33 -10.36 24.27
C ASN A 357 -14.91 -10.81 23.91
N VAL A 358 -14.58 -10.97 22.60
CA VAL A 358 -13.28 -11.43 22.12
C VAL A 358 -12.79 -10.44 21.06
N ILE A 359 -11.63 -9.85 21.31
CA ILE A 359 -11.02 -8.91 20.36
C ILE A 359 -10.57 -9.65 19.09
N GLY A 360 -10.06 -10.88 19.24
CA GLY A 360 -9.65 -11.72 18.11
C GLY A 360 -8.31 -11.33 17.48
N ASP A 361 -7.52 -10.51 18.17
CA ASP A 361 -6.28 -9.95 17.64
C ASP A 361 -5.02 -10.76 18.03
N GLU A 362 -5.11 -11.61 19.08
CA GLU A 362 -3.98 -12.41 19.54
C GLU A 362 -3.85 -13.72 18.75
N ILE A 363 -2.61 -14.24 18.62
CA ILE A 363 -2.37 -15.52 17.94
C ILE A 363 -3.12 -16.66 18.65
N ASP A 364 -3.25 -16.57 19.97
CA ASP A 364 -3.95 -17.59 20.76
C ASP A 364 -5.48 -17.56 20.52
N ASP A 365 -6.08 -16.43 20.14
CA ASP A 365 -7.49 -16.34 19.73
C ASP A 365 -7.79 -17.17 18.47
N MET A 366 -6.77 -17.45 17.66
CA MET A 366 -6.85 -18.30 16.47
C MET A 366 -6.74 -19.79 16.79
N ALA A 367 -6.48 -20.17 18.06
CA ALA A 367 -6.30 -21.58 18.42
C ALA A 367 -7.52 -22.42 18.03
N GLY A 368 -7.26 -23.51 17.30
CA GLY A 368 -8.30 -24.43 16.83
C GLY A 368 -9.27 -23.83 15.81
N LEU A 369 -8.92 -22.75 15.12
CA LEU A 369 -9.78 -22.10 14.11
C LEU A 369 -10.26 -23.13 13.05
N TYR A 370 -9.45 -24.10 12.70
CA TYR A 370 -9.82 -25.15 11.76
C TYR A 370 -11.05 -25.95 12.19
N GLN A 371 -11.26 -26.13 13.50
CA GLN A 371 -12.44 -26.83 14.03
C GLN A 371 -13.67 -25.93 14.12
N ARG A 372 -13.50 -24.61 14.28
CA ARG A 372 -14.55 -23.61 14.49
C ARG A 372 -15.03 -22.97 13.18
N ALA A 373 -14.11 -22.76 12.24
CA ALA A 373 -14.34 -22.13 10.92
C ALA A 373 -13.32 -22.68 9.91
N THR A 374 -13.57 -23.90 9.43
CA THR A 374 -12.64 -24.65 8.56
C THR A 374 -12.27 -23.89 7.29
N VAL A 375 -13.24 -23.25 6.62
CA VAL A 375 -13.01 -22.53 5.36
C VAL A 375 -12.07 -21.35 5.59
N GLU A 376 -12.33 -20.54 6.60
CA GLU A 376 -11.54 -19.37 6.94
C GLU A 376 -10.11 -19.75 7.38
N ALA A 377 -9.97 -20.87 8.10
CA ALA A 377 -8.66 -21.38 8.49
C ALA A 377 -7.83 -21.83 7.27
N VAL A 378 -8.45 -22.54 6.32
CA VAL A 378 -7.78 -22.97 5.08
C VAL A 378 -7.42 -21.77 4.21
N LEU A 379 -8.31 -20.77 4.08
CA LEU A 379 -8.04 -19.55 3.32
C LEU A 379 -6.96 -18.70 4.00
N MET A 380 -6.95 -18.60 5.33
CA MET A 380 -5.86 -17.94 6.06
C MET A 380 -4.51 -18.64 5.81
N LEU A 381 -4.48 -19.97 5.83
CA LEU A 381 -3.27 -20.72 5.47
C LEU A 381 -2.79 -20.40 4.06
N LEU A 382 -3.70 -20.33 3.07
CA LEU A 382 -3.38 -19.91 1.71
C LEU A 382 -2.71 -18.51 1.68
N PHE A 383 -3.27 -17.53 2.41
CA PHE A 383 -2.71 -16.18 2.48
C PHE A 383 -1.33 -16.19 3.14
N LEU A 384 -1.15 -16.91 4.24
CA LEU A 384 0.13 -17.02 4.95
C LEU A 384 1.22 -17.68 4.08
N LEU A 385 0.89 -18.75 3.35
CA LEU A 385 1.81 -19.39 2.40
C LEU A 385 2.15 -18.45 1.23
N SER A 386 1.18 -17.67 0.75
CA SER A 386 1.42 -16.67 -0.27
C SER A 386 2.33 -15.54 0.24
N LEU A 387 2.11 -15.03 1.46
CA LEU A 387 2.99 -14.03 2.11
C LEU A 387 4.42 -14.59 2.31
N ALA A 388 4.56 -15.86 2.67
CA ALA A 388 5.86 -16.53 2.73
C ALA A 388 6.55 -16.61 1.36
N GLY A 389 5.76 -16.60 0.27
CA GLY A 389 6.27 -16.72 -1.11
C GLY A 389 6.52 -18.17 -1.53
N ILE A 390 5.65 -19.11 -1.08
CA ILE A 390 5.75 -20.52 -1.46
C ILE A 390 4.97 -20.76 -2.76
N PRO A 391 5.60 -21.38 -3.79
CA PRO A 391 4.89 -21.77 -4.99
C PRO A 391 3.78 -22.81 -4.67
N PRO A 392 2.63 -22.82 -5.34
CA PRO A 392 2.22 -22.01 -6.50
C PRO A 392 1.48 -20.72 -6.12
N ALA A 393 1.60 -20.24 -4.89
CA ALA A 393 0.88 -19.06 -4.45
C ALA A 393 1.42 -17.77 -5.11
N ALA A 394 0.54 -16.78 -5.28
CA ALA A 394 0.83 -15.53 -6.00
C ALA A 394 2.03 -14.74 -5.43
N GLY A 395 2.28 -14.80 -4.10
CA GLY A 395 3.40 -14.10 -3.45
C GLY A 395 4.79 -14.49 -3.95
N PHE A 396 4.94 -15.75 -4.45
CA PHE A 396 6.15 -16.19 -5.09
C PHE A 396 6.48 -15.36 -6.34
N LEU A 397 5.48 -15.04 -7.17
CA LEU A 397 5.66 -14.29 -8.41
C LEU A 397 6.29 -12.90 -8.17
N GLY A 398 5.83 -12.18 -7.16
CA GLY A 398 6.39 -10.88 -6.80
C GLY A 398 7.86 -10.98 -6.38
N LYS A 399 8.19 -11.94 -5.50
CA LYS A 399 9.58 -12.19 -5.07
C LYS A 399 10.47 -12.62 -6.22
N TYR A 400 9.97 -13.44 -7.14
CA TYR A 400 10.69 -13.90 -8.32
C TYR A 400 11.23 -12.73 -9.15
N TYR A 401 10.38 -11.78 -9.55
CA TYR A 401 10.81 -10.62 -10.34
C TYR A 401 11.76 -9.70 -9.57
N ILE A 402 11.58 -9.54 -8.25
CA ILE A 402 12.52 -8.79 -7.41
C ILE A 402 13.91 -9.42 -7.45
N PHE A 403 14.01 -10.73 -7.24
CA PHE A 403 15.30 -11.41 -7.24
C PHE A 403 15.90 -11.50 -8.64
N LEU A 404 15.08 -11.68 -9.69
CA LEU A 404 15.53 -11.66 -11.08
C LEU A 404 16.21 -10.33 -11.41
N SER A 405 15.59 -9.19 -11.06
CA SER A 405 16.17 -7.85 -11.31
C SER A 405 17.51 -7.63 -10.60
N LEU A 406 17.70 -8.20 -9.39
CA LEU A 406 18.97 -8.14 -8.66
C LEU A 406 20.04 -9.00 -9.32
N ILE A 407 19.68 -10.17 -9.85
CA ILE A 407 20.60 -11.05 -10.59
C ILE A 407 21.04 -10.35 -11.89
N GLU A 408 20.12 -9.79 -12.65
CA GLU A 408 20.39 -9.06 -13.88
C GLU A 408 21.23 -7.78 -13.68
N SER A 409 21.05 -7.10 -12.53
CA SER A 409 21.87 -5.97 -12.11
C SER A 409 23.17 -6.35 -11.40
N GLN A 410 23.50 -7.67 -11.35
CA GLN A 410 24.71 -8.25 -10.71
C GLN A 410 24.83 -8.02 -9.20
N HIS A 411 23.69 -7.74 -8.52
CA HIS A 411 23.64 -7.60 -7.06
C HIS A 411 23.34 -8.95 -6.35
N TYR A 412 24.14 -9.98 -6.67
CA TYR A 412 23.93 -11.37 -6.18
C TYR A 412 23.88 -11.46 -4.65
N TRP A 413 24.72 -10.68 -3.96
CA TRP A 413 24.75 -10.68 -2.50
C TRP A 413 23.46 -10.14 -1.87
N LEU A 414 22.83 -9.11 -2.49
CA LEU A 414 21.54 -8.59 -2.05
C LEU A 414 20.41 -9.58 -2.31
N ALA A 415 20.44 -10.28 -3.46
CA ALA A 415 19.50 -11.34 -3.77
C ALA A 415 19.59 -12.48 -2.74
N SER A 416 20.80 -12.95 -2.43
CA SER A 416 21.06 -13.99 -1.42
C SER A 416 20.58 -13.56 -0.03
N LEU A 417 20.82 -12.32 0.36
CA LEU A 417 20.34 -11.75 1.61
C LEU A 417 18.81 -11.70 1.66
N GLY A 418 18.15 -11.29 0.57
CA GLY A 418 16.69 -11.27 0.46
C GLY A 418 16.06 -12.67 0.60
N VAL A 419 16.66 -13.68 -0.02
CA VAL A 419 16.23 -15.08 0.13
C VAL A 419 16.37 -15.53 1.59
N LEU A 420 17.51 -15.23 2.24
CA LEU A 420 17.74 -15.57 3.66
C LEU A 420 16.66 -14.93 4.55
N TYR A 421 16.34 -13.66 4.36
CA TYR A 421 15.28 -13.00 5.16
C TYR A 421 13.88 -13.58 4.88
N SER A 422 13.62 -14.13 3.71
CA SER A 422 12.35 -14.79 3.41
C SER A 422 12.12 -16.04 4.29
N LEU A 423 13.18 -16.73 4.76
CA LEU A 423 13.09 -17.86 5.68
C LEU A 423 12.61 -17.42 7.08
N PHE A 424 13.01 -16.23 7.55
CA PHE A 424 12.47 -15.70 8.82
C PHE A 424 10.96 -15.44 8.68
N GLY A 425 10.52 -14.94 7.52
CA GLY A 425 9.10 -14.76 7.21
C GLY A 425 8.30 -16.04 7.33
N LEU A 426 8.80 -17.12 6.77
CA LEU A 426 8.16 -18.44 6.82
C LEU A 426 7.92 -18.87 8.28
N TYR A 427 8.87 -18.67 9.17
CA TYR A 427 8.76 -19.10 10.56
C TYR A 427 7.56 -18.45 11.29
N TYR A 428 7.42 -17.12 11.25
CA TYR A 428 6.33 -16.48 11.97
C TYR A 428 4.95 -16.70 11.32
N TYR A 429 4.88 -16.93 10.01
CA TYR A 429 3.62 -17.36 9.38
C TYR A 429 3.23 -18.80 9.79
N LEU A 430 4.21 -19.70 9.90
CA LEU A 430 3.97 -21.05 10.41
C LEU A 430 3.57 -21.05 11.90
N LYS A 431 4.03 -20.07 12.70
CA LYS A 431 3.59 -19.88 14.08
C LYS A 431 2.07 -19.62 14.15
N ILE A 432 1.52 -18.78 13.26
CA ILE A 432 0.07 -18.55 13.15
C ILE A 432 -0.62 -19.83 12.67
N ALA A 433 -0.14 -20.44 11.61
CA ALA A 433 -0.70 -21.67 11.05
C ALA A 433 -0.76 -22.80 12.09
N ASN A 434 0.28 -22.97 12.90
CA ASN A 434 0.32 -23.95 13.99
C ASN A 434 -0.76 -23.68 15.03
N SER A 435 -1.00 -22.42 15.41
CA SER A 435 -2.08 -22.08 16.35
C SER A 435 -3.44 -22.47 15.76
N MET A 436 -3.71 -22.15 14.50
CA MET A 436 -5.01 -22.39 13.86
C MET A 436 -5.31 -23.88 13.63
N LEU A 437 -4.30 -24.68 13.25
CA LEU A 437 -4.50 -26.05 12.74
C LEU A 437 -4.23 -27.11 13.80
N VAL A 438 -3.27 -26.89 14.72
CA VAL A 438 -2.76 -27.92 15.64
C VAL A 438 -3.22 -27.74 17.06
N ARG A 439 -3.32 -26.49 17.56
CA ARG A 439 -3.73 -26.24 18.93
C ARG A 439 -5.21 -26.52 19.12
N ALA A 440 -5.58 -26.98 20.32
CA ALA A 440 -6.99 -27.15 20.70
C ALA A 440 -7.70 -25.79 20.78
N PRO A 441 -8.98 -25.72 20.38
CA PRO A 441 -9.77 -24.49 20.49
C PRO A 441 -9.98 -24.12 21.96
N VAL A 442 -9.81 -22.82 22.27
CA VAL A 442 -10.08 -22.27 23.61
C VAL A 442 -11.60 -22.22 23.87
N GLU A 443 -12.39 -21.94 22.83
CA GLU A 443 -13.84 -21.91 22.87
C GLU A 443 -14.42 -22.97 21.94
N THR A 444 -15.46 -23.66 22.40
CA THR A 444 -16.21 -24.63 21.61
C THR A 444 -17.42 -23.98 20.96
N GLY A 445 -17.49 -23.98 19.64
CA GLY A 445 -18.63 -23.45 18.88
C GLY A 445 -18.21 -22.94 17.48
N LYS A 446 -19.16 -22.95 16.54
CA LYS A 446 -18.95 -22.40 15.20
C LYS A 446 -18.95 -20.88 15.25
N LEU A 447 -18.01 -20.25 14.54
CA LEU A 447 -17.97 -18.80 14.40
C LEU A 447 -19.05 -18.32 13.42
N PRO A 448 -19.91 -17.37 13.84
CA PRO A 448 -20.88 -16.76 12.94
C PRO A 448 -20.17 -15.74 12.04
N ILE A 449 -19.95 -16.10 10.77
CA ILE A 449 -19.29 -15.22 9.80
C ILE A 449 -20.33 -14.58 8.90
N SER A 450 -20.28 -13.26 8.77
CA SER A 450 -21.20 -12.50 7.92
C SER A 450 -21.00 -12.78 6.44
N VAL A 451 -22.07 -12.60 5.66
CA VAL A 451 -22.03 -12.80 4.19
C VAL A 451 -21.01 -11.86 3.54
N GLY A 452 -20.99 -10.57 3.92
CA GLY A 452 -20.03 -9.61 3.38
C GLY A 452 -18.57 -10.02 3.64
N MET A 453 -18.25 -10.53 4.83
CA MET A 453 -16.93 -11.03 5.19
C MET A 453 -16.54 -12.24 4.34
N ARG A 454 -17.46 -13.20 4.12
CA ARG A 454 -17.19 -14.34 3.24
C ARG A 454 -16.91 -13.92 1.81
N PHE A 455 -17.61 -12.90 1.29
CA PHE A 455 -17.30 -12.33 -0.03
C PHE A 455 -15.92 -11.66 -0.06
N ALA A 456 -15.59 -10.87 0.96
CA ALA A 456 -14.27 -10.21 1.05
C ALA A 456 -13.12 -11.23 1.05
N VAL A 457 -13.20 -12.26 1.92
CA VAL A 457 -12.20 -13.32 2.01
C VAL A 457 -12.17 -14.17 0.74
N GLY A 458 -13.34 -14.49 0.17
CA GLY A 458 -13.49 -15.29 -1.04
C GLY A 458 -12.89 -14.61 -2.28
N ILE A 459 -13.14 -13.32 -2.48
CA ILE A 459 -12.57 -12.53 -3.58
C ILE A 459 -11.04 -12.47 -3.44
N ALA A 460 -10.55 -12.19 -2.22
CA ALA A 460 -9.11 -12.14 -1.95
C ALA A 460 -8.44 -13.50 -2.21
N ALA A 461 -9.05 -14.60 -1.79
CA ALA A 461 -8.54 -15.95 -2.01
C ALA A 461 -8.55 -16.33 -3.50
N LEU A 462 -9.68 -16.08 -4.19
CA LEU A 462 -9.80 -16.34 -5.62
C LEU A 462 -8.72 -15.59 -6.41
N ALA A 463 -8.56 -14.28 -6.14
CA ALA A 463 -7.52 -13.48 -6.78
C ALA A 463 -6.11 -14.03 -6.48
N THR A 464 -5.82 -14.40 -5.24
CA THR A 464 -4.52 -14.97 -4.85
C THR A 464 -4.22 -16.28 -5.60
N ILE A 465 -5.23 -17.15 -5.75
CA ILE A 465 -5.08 -18.43 -6.49
C ILE A 465 -4.93 -18.15 -7.99
N VAL A 466 -5.81 -17.33 -8.57
CA VAL A 466 -5.82 -17.06 -10.02
C VAL A 466 -4.51 -16.40 -10.45
N ILE A 467 -4.02 -15.41 -9.70
CA ILE A 467 -2.73 -14.75 -10.01
C ILE A 467 -1.57 -15.74 -9.88
N GLY A 468 -1.60 -16.65 -8.89
CA GLY A 468 -0.54 -17.63 -8.69
C GLY A 468 -0.49 -18.72 -9.77
N VAL A 469 -1.65 -19.22 -10.19
CA VAL A 469 -1.76 -20.34 -11.15
C VAL A 469 -1.76 -19.85 -12.61
N PHE A 470 -2.38 -18.70 -12.88
CA PHE A 470 -2.48 -18.09 -14.22
C PHE A 470 -1.90 -16.67 -14.21
N PRO A 471 -0.58 -16.50 -14.08
CA PRO A 471 0.04 -15.18 -13.90
C PRO A 471 0.04 -14.31 -15.17
N GLU A 472 -0.01 -14.91 -16.37
CA GLU A 472 0.16 -14.23 -17.66
C GLU A 472 -0.73 -13.00 -17.86
N PRO A 473 -2.06 -13.02 -17.61
CA PRO A 473 -2.91 -11.85 -17.82
C PRO A 473 -2.48 -10.68 -16.93
N PHE A 474 -2.05 -10.97 -15.71
CA PHE A 474 -1.60 -9.96 -14.73
C PHE A 474 -0.23 -9.41 -15.09
N ILE A 475 0.70 -10.25 -15.56
CA ILE A 475 2.01 -9.82 -16.08
C ILE A 475 1.79 -8.91 -17.30
N HIS A 476 0.88 -9.25 -18.21
CA HIS A 476 0.54 -8.39 -19.35
C HIS A 476 -0.04 -7.04 -18.88
N GLY A 477 -0.93 -7.03 -17.89
CA GLY A 477 -1.47 -5.81 -17.29
C GLY A 477 -0.39 -4.92 -16.67
N VAL A 478 0.58 -5.53 -15.96
CA VAL A 478 1.74 -4.82 -15.41
C VAL A 478 2.64 -4.31 -16.54
N ASN A 479 2.97 -5.12 -17.53
CA ASN A 479 3.77 -4.70 -18.70
C ASN A 479 3.11 -3.52 -19.44
N TRP A 480 1.78 -3.53 -19.56
CA TRP A 480 1.03 -2.42 -20.13
C TRP A 480 1.23 -1.12 -19.32
N SER A 481 1.33 -1.21 -18.00
CA SER A 481 1.53 -0.05 -17.12
C SER A 481 2.96 0.50 -17.12
N LEU A 482 3.95 -0.30 -17.55
CA LEU A 482 5.38 0.04 -17.56
C LEU A 482 5.80 1.03 -18.66
N ASN A 483 4.90 1.52 -19.48
CA ASN A 483 5.19 2.44 -20.58
C ASN A 483 5.72 3.84 -20.13
N ILE A 484 6.15 3.95 -18.86
CA ILE A 484 6.81 5.12 -18.28
C ILE A 484 8.07 5.51 -19.05
N ALA A 485 8.89 4.54 -19.45
CA ALA A 485 10.14 4.82 -20.18
C ALA A 485 9.91 5.37 -21.60
N GLN A 486 8.71 5.17 -22.16
CA GLN A 486 8.30 5.76 -23.45
C GLN A 486 7.69 7.16 -23.28
N ASN A 487 7.50 7.64 -22.03
CA ASN A 487 7.07 9.00 -21.82
C ASN A 487 8.22 9.95 -22.23
N PRO A 488 7.98 10.87 -23.20
CA PRO A 488 9.02 11.76 -23.71
C PRO A 488 9.62 12.66 -22.61
N HIS A 489 8.90 12.89 -21.50
CA HIS A 489 9.42 13.62 -20.35
C HIS A 489 10.49 12.83 -19.59
N VAL A 490 10.38 11.49 -19.51
CA VAL A 490 11.38 10.62 -18.89
C VAL A 490 12.51 10.32 -19.91
N ALA A 491 12.14 10.06 -21.16
CA ALA A 491 13.12 9.83 -22.23
C ALA A 491 14.02 11.05 -22.51
N ALA A 492 13.51 12.26 -22.30
CA ALA A 492 14.31 13.51 -22.42
C ALA A 492 15.30 13.72 -21.26
N LEU A 493 15.12 13.02 -20.12
CA LEU A 493 16.05 13.05 -18.99
C LEU A 493 17.21 12.05 -19.13
N VAL A 494 17.14 11.16 -20.13
CA VAL A 494 18.11 10.09 -20.39
C VAL A 494 19.03 10.43 -21.54
N LYS A 495 18.68 11.42 -22.39
CA LYS A 495 19.53 12.02 -23.41
C LYS A 495 20.28 13.23 -22.85
#